data_9d4746650da642fe0d3e2244ab6bbfa9
#
_entry.id   9d4746650da642fe0d3e2244ab6bbfa9
#
_cell.length_a   1.000
_cell.length_b   1.000
_cell.length_c   1.000
_cell.angle_alpha   90.00
_cell.angle_beta   90.00
_cell.angle_gamma   90.00
#
_symmetry.space_group_name_H-M   'P 1'
#
loop_
_entity.id
_entity.type
_entity.pdbx_description
1 polymer ?
#
loop_
_entity_poly.entity_id
_entity_poly.type
_entity_poly.pdbx_seq_one_letter_code
_entity_poly.pdbx_strand_id
1 'polypeptide(L)'
;MALISLRQLLDHAAENDYGVPAFNVNNLEQMRAIMQGAAATDSPVIVQASAGARKYAGPNFLRHMILAAIEEFPDIPVCMHQDHGASPAACQRSIAMGFSSVMMDGSLMEDQKTPASYEYNVDVTRRTVEMAHACGVSVEGELGCLGSLETGQAGEEDGVGAEGTLSHEQMLTDPEEAADFVKQTGVDALAIAIGTSHGAYKFTRPPTGDVLAIEQIKAIHARIPDTHLVMHGSSSVPQEWLAVINEFGGEIPETYGVPVEEICEGIKHGVRKVNIDTDLRLASTGAVRRFLAQHPAEFDPRKFLKATLDAMQAIVIDRYQAFGCAGQASSLKPMSLDAMTERYLTGDLDPKIR
;
A
#
# COMPACT_ATOMS: atom_id res chain seq x y z
N MET A 1 -9.72 9.51 -18.98
CA MET A 1 -10.01 8.32 -18.15
C MET A 1 -9.21 8.48 -16.87
N ALA A 2 -9.83 8.34 -15.71
CA ALA A 2 -9.15 8.58 -14.41
C ALA A 2 -8.18 7.46 -13.98
N LEU A 3 -8.11 6.32 -14.71
CA LEU A 3 -7.16 5.24 -14.44
C LEU A 3 -5.76 5.63 -14.93
N ILE A 4 -4.78 5.60 -14.02
CA ILE A 4 -3.38 5.96 -14.26
C ILE A 4 -2.42 4.87 -13.76
N SER A 5 -1.19 4.87 -14.27
CA SER A 5 -0.12 4.00 -13.78
C SER A 5 0.39 4.46 -12.41
N LEU A 6 0.98 3.54 -11.64
CA LEU A 6 1.63 3.89 -10.37
C LEU A 6 2.80 4.85 -10.61
N ARG A 7 3.61 4.60 -11.64
CA ARG A 7 4.75 5.44 -11.99
C ARG A 7 4.35 6.89 -12.19
N GLN A 8 3.29 7.16 -12.98
CA GLN A 8 2.81 8.53 -13.17
C GLN A 8 2.41 9.20 -11.87
N LEU A 9 1.71 8.47 -10.99
CA LEU A 9 1.25 9.01 -9.72
C LEU A 9 2.42 9.33 -8.78
N LEU A 10 3.39 8.41 -8.69
CA LEU A 10 4.53 8.59 -7.79
C LEU A 10 5.55 9.61 -8.32
N ASP A 11 5.72 9.75 -9.66
CA ASP A 11 6.47 10.84 -10.26
C ASP A 11 5.89 12.20 -9.85
N HIS A 12 4.56 12.35 -9.96
CA HIS A 12 3.88 13.58 -9.53
C HIS A 12 4.02 13.81 -8.01
N ALA A 13 3.96 12.75 -7.21
CA ALA A 13 4.17 12.84 -5.77
C ALA A 13 5.60 13.30 -5.43
N ALA A 14 6.60 12.80 -6.15
CA ALA A 14 7.99 13.19 -5.96
C ALA A 14 8.25 14.64 -6.41
N GLU A 15 7.65 15.06 -7.53
CA GLU A 15 7.76 16.43 -8.04
C GLU A 15 7.10 17.49 -7.13
N ASN A 16 6.12 17.08 -6.30
CA ASN A 16 5.34 17.96 -5.43
C ASN A 16 5.49 17.65 -3.93
N ASP A 17 6.50 16.86 -3.54
CA ASP A 17 6.90 16.57 -2.15
C ASP A 17 5.78 16.02 -1.25
N TYR A 18 4.99 15.06 -1.74
CA TYR A 18 3.97 14.39 -0.93
C TYR A 18 4.08 12.86 -1.00
N GLY A 19 3.43 12.19 -0.05
CA GLY A 19 3.24 10.74 -0.06
C GLY A 19 1.81 10.36 -0.41
N VAL A 20 1.61 9.22 -1.06
CA VAL A 20 0.29 8.71 -1.42
C VAL A 20 -0.06 7.53 -0.52
N PRO A 21 -1.14 7.62 0.28
CA PRO A 21 -1.64 6.45 0.99
C PRO A 21 -2.23 5.45 -0.02
N ALA A 22 -1.79 4.19 0.09
CA ALA A 22 -2.32 3.07 -0.69
C ALA A 22 -3.25 2.26 0.20
N PHE A 23 -4.55 2.36 -0.05
CA PHE A 23 -5.56 1.73 0.77
C PHE A 23 -5.97 0.35 0.23
N ASN A 24 -5.93 -0.66 1.09
CA ASN A 24 -6.47 -1.98 0.76
C ASN A 24 -8.00 -1.94 0.68
N VAL A 25 -8.54 -2.61 -0.34
CA VAL A 25 -9.98 -2.69 -0.56
C VAL A 25 -10.44 -4.15 -0.62
N ASN A 26 -11.46 -4.48 0.20
CA ASN A 26 -12.04 -5.80 0.28
C ASN A 26 -13.55 -5.80 -0.05
N ASN A 27 -14.23 -4.67 0.14
CA ASN A 27 -15.68 -4.57 0.03
C ASN A 27 -16.12 -3.17 -0.44
N LEU A 28 -17.44 -3.03 -0.67
CA LEU A 28 -18.07 -1.81 -1.17
C LEU A 28 -17.89 -0.61 -0.22
N GLU A 29 -18.00 -0.87 1.09
CA GLU A 29 -17.92 0.19 2.10
C GLU A 29 -16.53 0.81 2.15
N GLN A 30 -15.47 0.01 2.09
CA GLN A 30 -14.10 0.49 1.98
C GLN A 30 -13.88 1.28 0.70
N MET A 31 -14.31 0.74 -0.46
CA MET A 31 -14.17 1.44 -1.74
C MET A 31 -14.84 2.82 -1.70
N ARG A 32 -16.08 2.88 -1.20
CA ARG A 32 -16.81 4.15 -1.10
C ARG A 32 -16.16 5.13 -0.12
N ALA A 33 -15.69 4.65 1.03
CA ALA A 33 -15.00 5.48 2.01
C ALA A 33 -13.72 6.11 1.43
N ILE A 34 -12.93 5.31 0.71
CA ILE A 34 -11.70 5.75 0.05
C ILE A 34 -12.01 6.84 -0.99
N MET A 35 -12.94 6.57 -1.91
CA MET A 35 -13.25 7.51 -2.99
C MET A 35 -13.95 8.78 -2.51
N GLN A 36 -14.84 8.68 -1.52
CA GLN A 36 -15.48 9.84 -0.92
C GLN A 36 -14.47 10.69 -0.13
N GLY A 37 -13.52 10.07 0.57
CA GLY A 37 -12.42 10.76 1.23
C GLY A 37 -11.51 11.48 0.23
N ALA A 38 -11.16 10.81 -0.86
CA ALA A 38 -10.37 11.38 -1.94
C ALA A 38 -11.07 12.58 -2.61
N ALA A 39 -12.36 12.46 -2.92
CA ALA A 39 -13.15 13.55 -3.50
C ALA A 39 -13.29 14.74 -2.52
N ALA A 40 -13.44 14.48 -1.22
CA ALA A 40 -13.53 15.52 -0.20
C ALA A 40 -12.23 16.31 -0.01
N THR A 41 -11.09 15.71 -0.34
CA THR A 41 -9.75 16.29 -0.15
C THR A 41 -9.03 16.63 -1.46
N ASP A 42 -9.67 16.44 -2.62
CA ASP A 42 -9.03 16.56 -3.94
C ASP A 42 -7.72 15.76 -4.02
N SER A 43 -7.77 14.47 -3.67
CA SER A 43 -6.59 13.61 -3.60
C SER A 43 -6.58 12.54 -4.68
N PRO A 44 -5.44 12.26 -5.36
CA PRO A 44 -5.29 11.08 -6.19
C PRO A 44 -5.24 9.81 -5.33
N VAL A 45 -5.60 8.67 -5.90
CA VAL A 45 -5.87 7.44 -5.15
C VAL A 45 -5.02 6.28 -5.63
N ILE A 46 -4.43 5.53 -4.69
CA ILE A 46 -4.00 4.14 -4.92
C ILE A 46 -5.01 3.24 -4.22
N VAL A 47 -5.75 2.44 -4.99
CA VAL A 47 -6.59 1.36 -4.49
C VAL A 47 -5.85 0.05 -4.71
N GLN A 48 -5.54 -0.66 -3.62
CA GLN A 48 -4.78 -1.90 -3.73
C GLN A 48 -5.58 -3.12 -3.30
N ALA A 49 -5.32 -4.25 -4.00
CA ALA A 49 -5.99 -5.52 -3.82
C ALA A 49 -4.97 -6.62 -3.51
N SER A 50 -4.90 -7.04 -2.24
CA SER A 50 -4.08 -8.18 -1.81
C SER A 50 -4.60 -9.51 -2.37
N ALA A 51 -3.82 -10.58 -2.23
CA ALA A 51 -4.28 -11.93 -2.57
C ALA A 51 -5.51 -12.33 -1.75
N GLY A 52 -5.54 -11.98 -0.45
CA GLY A 52 -6.67 -12.20 0.44
C GLY A 52 -7.91 -11.44 0.01
N ALA A 53 -7.78 -10.17 -0.36
CA ALA A 53 -8.88 -9.35 -0.86
C ALA A 53 -9.49 -9.95 -2.15
N ARG A 54 -8.64 -10.34 -3.10
CA ARG A 54 -9.09 -10.98 -4.35
C ARG A 54 -9.76 -12.33 -4.11
N LYS A 55 -9.29 -13.10 -3.13
CA LYS A 55 -9.92 -14.38 -2.73
C LYS A 55 -11.26 -14.16 -2.03
N TYR A 56 -11.35 -13.17 -1.13
CA TYR A 56 -12.55 -12.86 -0.37
C TYR A 56 -13.67 -12.29 -1.25
N ALA A 57 -13.40 -11.21 -1.96
CA ALA A 57 -14.39 -10.53 -2.79
C ALA A 57 -14.68 -11.27 -4.11
N GLY A 58 -13.72 -12.07 -4.58
CA GLY A 58 -13.71 -12.62 -5.93
C GLY A 58 -13.13 -11.62 -6.95
N PRO A 59 -12.22 -12.08 -7.81
CA PRO A 59 -11.43 -11.19 -8.67
C PRO A 59 -12.29 -10.34 -9.62
N ASN A 60 -13.37 -10.89 -10.14
CA ASN A 60 -14.27 -10.14 -11.04
C ASN A 60 -15.08 -9.08 -10.30
N PHE A 61 -15.63 -9.40 -9.12
CA PHE A 61 -16.35 -8.43 -8.31
C PHE A 61 -15.45 -7.28 -7.90
N LEU A 62 -14.25 -7.57 -7.41
CA LEU A 62 -13.29 -6.55 -6.98
C LEU A 62 -12.88 -5.65 -8.15
N ARG A 63 -12.55 -6.24 -9.31
CA ARG A 63 -12.25 -5.49 -10.53
C ARG A 63 -13.38 -4.53 -10.90
N HIS A 64 -14.62 -5.04 -11.00
CA HIS A 64 -15.74 -4.20 -11.42
C HIS A 64 -16.13 -3.17 -10.37
N MET A 65 -15.94 -3.44 -9.09
CA MET A 65 -16.12 -2.46 -8.03
C MET A 65 -15.15 -1.28 -8.17
N ILE A 66 -13.86 -1.56 -8.45
CA ILE A 66 -12.86 -0.51 -8.68
C ILE A 66 -13.18 0.26 -9.97
N LEU A 67 -13.54 -0.41 -11.05
CA LEU A 67 -13.92 0.25 -12.30
C LEU A 67 -15.17 1.14 -12.13
N ALA A 68 -16.17 0.66 -11.41
CA ALA A 68 -17.36 1.45 -11.09
C ALA A 68 -17.01 2.70 -10.27
N ALA A 69 -16.07 2.59 -9.32
CA ALA A 69 -15.59 3.73 -8.56
C ALA A 69 -14.87 4.77 -9.45
N ILE A 70 -14.07 4.32 -10.42
CA ILE A 70 -13.42 5.19 -11.42
C ILE A 70 -14.46 5.92 -12.30
N GLU A 71 -15.54 5.24 -12.66
CA GLU A 71 -16.64 5.83 -13.43
C GLU A 71 -17.44 6.84 -12.61
N GLU A 72 -17.69 6.57 -11.33
CA GLU A 72 -18.44 7.44 -10.41
C GLU A 72 -17.67 8.71 -10.02
N PHE A 73 -16.32 8.63 -9.99
CA PHE A 73 -15.42 9.73 -9.63
C PHE A 73 -14.45 10.08 -10.77
N PRO A 74 -14.96 10.58 -11.91
CA PRO A 74 -14.14 10.74 -13.13
C PRO A 74 -13.03 11.78 -13.02
N ASP A 75 -13.11 12.69 -12.04
CA ASP A 75 -12.13 13.76 -11.79
C ASP A 75 -11.02 13.33 -10.82
N ILE A 76 -11.13 12.15 -10.20
CA ILE A 76 -10.13 11.63 -9.27
C ILE A 76 -9.22 10.63 -9.99
N PRO A 77 -7.92 10.93 -10.15
CA PRO A 77 -6.95 9.97 -10.70
C PRO A 77 -6.80 8.76 -9.79
N VAL A 78 -6.96 7.55 -10.35
CA VAL A 78 -6.92 6.29 -9.60
C VAL A 78 -5.88 5.35 -10.19
N CYS A 79 -4.97 4.87 -9.36
CA CYS A 79 -4.11 3.74 -9.65
C CYS A 79 -4.75 2.46 -9.09
N MET A 80 -5.06 1.51 -9.96
CA MET A 80 -5.53 0.18 -9.58
C MET A 80 -4.33 -0.75 -9.41
N HIS A 81 -3.95 -1.03 -8.17
CA HIS A 81 -2.73 -1.74 -7.82
C HIS A 81 -3.01 -3.16 -7.31
N GLN A 82 -2.27 -4.14 -7.84
CA GLN A 82 -2.23 -5.49 -7.27
C GLN A 82 -1.09 -5.58 -6.26
N ASP A 83 -1.45 -5.81 -5.02
CA ASP A 83 -0.57 -5.94 -3.87
C ASP A 83 -0.12 -7.41 -3.71
N HIS A 84 1.15 -7.63 -3.35
CA HIS A 84 1.82 -8.91 -3.16
C HIS A 84 1.47 -10.01 -4.19
N GLY A 85 2.12 -9.95 -5.35
CA GLY A 85 2.06 -10.99 -6.37
C GLY A 85 3.07 -12.10 -6.10
N ALA A 86 2.58 -13.32 -5.86
CA ALA A 86 3.41 -14.48 -5.53
C ALA A 86 4.26 -15.00 -6.71
N SER A 87 3.99 -14.57 -7.92
CA SER A 87 4.70 -15.02 -9.12
C SER A 87 4.41 -14.11 -10.32
N PRO A 88 5.27 -14.12 -11.37
CA PRO A 88 5.00 -13.41 -12.62
C PRO A 88 3.64 -13.78 -13.24
N ALA A 89 3.20 -15.04 -13.10
CA ALA A 89 1.90 -15.48 -13.57
C ALA A 89 0.73 -14.85 -12.80
N ALA A 90 0.89 -14.56 -11.49
CA ALA A 90 -0.10 -13.84 -10.70
C ALA A 90 -0.21 -12.39 -11.16
N CYS A 91 0.93 -11.72 -11.39
CA CYS A 91 0.99 -10.35 -11.92
C CYS A 91 0.38 -10.28 -13.33
N GLN A 92 0.70 -11.22 -14.22
CA GLN A 92 0.13 -11.29 -15.57
C GLN A 92 -1.40 -11.37 -15.55
N ARG A 93 -1.98 -12.18 -14.66
CA ARG A 93 -3.44 -12.27 -14.51
C ARG A 93 -4.04 -10.93 -14.08
N SER A 94 -3.39 -10.20 -13.19
CA SER A 94 -3.85 -8.89 -12.75
C SER A 94 -3.76 -7.85 -13.87
N ILE A 95 -2.68 -7.84 -14.66
CA ILE A 95 -2.53 -7.00 -15.86
C ILE A 95 -3.68 -7.29 -16.85
N ALA A 96 -3.95 -8.57 -17.14
CA ALA A 96 -5.05 -8.96 -18.03
C ALA A 96 -6.44 -8.56 -17.50
N MET A 97 -6.57 -8.35 -16.20
CA MET A 97 -7.80 -7.83 -15.58
C MET A 97 -7.88 -6.30 -15.54
N GLY A 98 -6.88 -5.59 -16.08
CA GLY A 98 -6.88 -4.14 -16.21
C GLY A 98 -6.27 -3.39 -15.02
N PHE A 99 -5.49 -4.06 -14.18
CA PHE A 99 -4.68 -3.38 -13.17
C PHE A 99 -3.63 -2.50 -13.85
N SER A 100 -3.49 -1.27 -13.39
CA SER A 100 -2.52 -0.30 -13.92
C SER A 100 -1.16 -0.35 -13.20
N SER A 101 -1.08 -1.16 -12.16
CA SER A 101 0.14 -1.45 -11.41
C SER A 101 0.07 -2.83 -10.77
N VAL A 102 1.22 -3.50 -10.67
CA VAL A 102 1.36 -4.78 -9.98
C VAL A 102 2.62 -4.77 -9.10
N MET A 103 2.53 -5.42 -7.96
CA MET A 103 3.71 -5.70 -7.14
C MET A 103 4.14 -7.15 -7.37
N MET A 104 5.42 -7.36 -7.68
CA MET A 104 6.06 -8.68 -7.66
C MET A 104 6.81 -8.82 -6.34
N ASP A 105 6.26 -9.60 -5.44
CA ASP A 105 6.93 -9.93 -4.18
C ASP A 105 7.82 -11.17 -4.37
N GLY A 106 9.03 -10.92 -4.81
CA GLY A 106 10.06 -11.94 -4.99
C GLY A 106 10.95 -12.13 -3.76
N SER A 107 10.68 -11.43 -2.65
CA SER A 107 11.35 -11.62 -1.37
C SER A 107 11.02 -12.98 -0.75
N LEU A 108 9.85 -13.51 -1.13
CA LEU A 108 9.38 -14.85 -0.78
C LEU A 108 9.28 -15.73 -2.03
N MET A 109 9.41 -17.04 -1.83
CA MET A 109 9.12 -18.03 -2.86
C MET A 109 7.62 -18.02 -3.20
N GLU A 110 7.21 -18.72 -4.27
CA GLU A 110 5.82 -18.77 -4.74
C GLU A 110 4.82 -19.29 -3.67
N ASP A 111 5.29 -19.97 -2.63
CA ASP A 111 4.49 -20.39 -1.47
C ASP A 111 4.12 -19.23 -0.53
N GLN A 112 4.70 -18.04 -0.75
CA GLN A 112 4.54 -16.81 0.01
C GLN A 112 4.91 -16.89 1.49
N LYS A 113 5.82 -17.82 1.84
CA LYS A 113 6.26 -18.11 3.21
C LYS A 113 7.78 -18.29 3.31
N THR A 114 8.37 -18.99 2.36
CA THR A 114 9.80 -19.28 2.35
C THR A 114 10.57 -18.06 1.83
N PRO A 115 11.52 -17.48 2.60
CA PRO A 115 12.40 -16.43 2.09
C PRO A 115 13.15 -16.89 0.84
N ALA A 116 13.14 -16.08 -0.20
CA ALA A 116 13.77 -16.37 -1.47
C ALA A 116 15.24 -15.93 -1.51
N SER A 117 16.00 -16.41 -2.50
CA SER A 117 17.33 -15.86 -2.77
C SER A 117 17.23 -14.56 -3.54
N TYR A 118 18.26 -13.73 -3.45
CA TYR A 118 18.37 -12.49 -4.21
C TYR A 118 18.23 -12.72 -5.72
N GLU A 119 18.91 -13.75 -6.27
CA GLU A 119 18.86 -14.06 -7.69
C GLU A 119 17.46 -14.49 -8.15
N TYR A 120 16.72 -15.22 -7.31
CA TYR A 120 15.33 -15.57 -7.59
C TYR A 120 14.47 -14.30 -7.65
N ASN A 121 14.61 -13.40 -6.66
CA ASN A 121 13.87 -12.14 -6.61
C ASN A 121 14.15 -11.29 -7.85
N VAL A 122 15.41 -11.12 -8.22
CA VAL A 122 15.82 -10.41 -9.45
C VAL A 122 15.18 -11.03 -10.70
N ASP A 123 15.23 -12.36 -10.86
CA ASP A 123 14.68 -13.02 -12.05
C ASP A 123 13.17 -12.82 -12.20
N VAL A 124 12.41 -13.13 -11.14
CA VAL A 124 10.93 -13.05 -11.19
C VAL A 124 10.45 -11.59 -11.33
N THR A 125 11.13 -10.66 -10.68
CA THR A 125 10.80 -9.23 -10.74
C THR A 125 11.11 -8.66 -12.13
N ARG A 126 12.30 -8.92 -12.69
CA ARG A 126 12.67 -8.49 -14.05
C ARG A 126 11.68 -9.00 -15.10
N ARG A 127 11.31 -10.29 -15.04
CA ARG A 127 10.31 -10.87 -15.96
C ARG A 127 8.95 -10.20 -15.84
N THR A 128 8.57 -9.81 -14.63
CA THR A 128 7.34 -9.06 -14.39
C THR A 128 7.42 -7.65 -14.98
N VAL A 129 8.54 -6.96 -14.81
CA VAL A 129 8.79 -5.63 -15.40
C VAL A 129 8.72 -5.67 -16.92
N GLU A 130 9.42 -6.61 -17.57
CA GLU A 130 9.41 -6.75 -19.04
C GLU A 130 7.97 -6.91 -19.58
N MET A 131 7.16 -7.71 -18.92
CA MET A 131 5.76 -7.96 -19.29
C MET A 131 4.85 -6.76 -19.01
N ALA A 132 4.99 -6.12 -17.86
CA ALA A 132 4.12 -5.04 -17.41
C ALA A 132 4.38 -3.74 -18.20
N HIS A 133 5.64 -3.36 -18.37
CA HIS A 133 6.04 -2.16 -19.11
C HIS A 133 5.60 -2.20 -20.57
N ALA A 134 5.58 -3.40 -21.19
CA ALA A 134 5.03 -3.60 -22.54
C ALA A 134 3.54 -3.25 -22.66
N CYS A 135 2.83 -3.11 -21.53
CA CYS A 135 1.40 -2.75 -21.44
C CYS A 135 1.18 -1.40 -20.74
N GLY A 136 2.23 -0.62 -20.46
CA GLY A 136 2.14 0.64 -19.71
C GLY A 136 1.81 0.48 -18.22
N VAL A 137 1.91 -0.74 -17.69
CA VAL A 137 1.63 -1.08 -16.29
C VAL A 137 2.92 -0.97 -15.49
N SER A 138 2.86 -0.30 -14.34
CA SER A 138 4.01 -0.12 -13.46
C SER A 138 4.25 -1.35 -12.59
N VAL A 139 5.51 -1.52 -12.15
CA VAL A 139 5.91 -2.61 -11.26
C VAL A 139 6.53 -2.08 -9.98
N GLU A 140 6.01 -2.54 -8.86
CA GLU A 140 6.63 -2.46 -7.54
C GLU A 140 7.38 -3.78 -7.28
N GLY A 141 8.62 -3.68 -6.80
CA GLY A 141 9.39 -4.82 -6.30
C GLY A 141 9.50 -4.76 -4.79
N GLU A 142 9.96 -5.84 -4.17
CA GLU A 142 10.27 -5.89 -2.73
C GLU A 142 11.66 -6.42 -2.48
N LEU A 143 12.39 -5.79 -1.56
CA LEU A 143 13.72 -6.21 -1.14
C LEU A 143 13.83 -6.18 0.40
N GLY A 144 14.23 -7.31 0.97
CA GLY A 144 14.16 -7.60 2.40
C GLY A 144 12.84 -8.26 2.78
N CYS A 145 12.75 -8.74 4.01
CA CYS A 145 11.53 -9.35 4.55
C CYS A 145 10.91 -8.44 5.61
N LEU A 146 9.60 -8.29 5.56
CA LEU A 146 8.89 -7.47 6.55
C LEU A 146 8.85 -8.17 7.91
N GLY A 147 9.36 -7.49 8.92
CA GLY A 147 9.41 -7.98 10.29
C GLY A 147 9.64 -6.86 11.29
N SER A 148 9.18 -7.04 12.51
CA SER A 148 9.33 -6.05 13.58
C SER A 148 10.75 -6.10 14.17
N LEU A 149 11.47 -4.99 14.13
CA LEU A 149 12.78 -4.87 14.79
C LEU A 149 12.68 -5.03 16.32
N GLU A 150 11.52 -4.75 16.92
CA GLU A 150 11.29 -4.93 18.35
C GLU A 150 11.21 -6.41 18.74
N THR A 151 10.46 -7.22 17.96
CA THR A 151 10.17 -8.60 18.31
C THR A 151 10.97 -9.62 17.53
N GLY A 152 11.58 -9.25 16.42
CA GLY A 152 12.23 -10.16 15.47
C GLY A 152 11.25 -11.07 14.73
N GLN A 153 9.95 -10.86 14.90
CA GLN A 153 8.92 -11.69 14.27
C GLN A 153 8.57 -11.15 12.89
N ALA A 154 8.48 -12.06 11.94
CA ALA A 154 7.88 -11.78 10.65
C ALA A 154 6.39 -11.46 10.82
N GLY A 155 5.86 -10.51 10.02
CA GLY A 155 4.45 -10.17 10.01
C GLY A 155 3.71 -10.86 8.89
N GLU A 156 2.54 -11.43 9.17
CA GLU A 156 1.66 -11.97 8.14
C GLU A 156 0.50 -11.03 7.86
N GLU A 157 0.16 -10.87 6.59
CA GLU A 157 -1.07 -10.25 6.13
C GLU A 157 -1.76 -11.15 5.10
N ASP A 158 -3.03 -11.48 5.35
CA ASP A 158 -3.82 -12.36 4.48
C ASP A 158 -3.18 -13.75 4.22
N GLY A 159 -2.32 -14.24 5.14
CA GLY A 159 -1.58 -15.49 5.00
C GLY A 159 -0.33 -15.39 4.14
N VAL A 160 0.12 -14.18 3.85
CA VAL A 160 1.38 -13.85 3.17
C VAL A 160 2.35 -13.26 4.18
N GLY A 161 3.56 -13.78 4.23
CA GLY A 161 4.62 -13.33 5.12
C GLY A 161 5.58 -14.45 5.47
N ALA A 162 6.84 -14.12 5.75
CA ALA A 162 7.82 -15.11 6.16
C ALA A 162 7.40 -15.79 7.48
N GLU A 163 7.63 -17.10 7.60
CA GLU A 163 7.37 -17.82 8.84
C GLU A 163 8.59 -17.75 9.78
N GLY A 164 8.36 -17.43 11.07
CA GLY A 164 9.36 -17.53 12.12
C GLY A 164 10.06 -16.22 12.47
N THR A 165 11.31 -16.35 12.96
CA THR A 165 12.14 -15.21 13.38
C THR A 165 13.12 -14.85 12.28
N LEU A 166 13.14 -13.58 11.90
CA LEU A 166 14.05 -13.02 10.91
C LEU A 166 15.33 -12.47 11.58
N SER A 167 16.46 -12.52 10.88
CA SER A 167 17.67 -11.82 11.33
C SER A 167 17.49 -10.30 11.15
N HIS A 168 18.26 -9.50 11.89
CA HIS A 168 18.25 -8.05 11.77
C HIS A 168 18.59 -7.57 10.34
N GLU A 169 19.51 -8.27 9.67
CA GLU A 169 19.88 -8.00 8.27
C GLU A 169 18.74 -8.27 7.29
N GLN A 170 17.93 -9.30 7.53
CA GLN A 170 16.76 -9.59 6.70
C GLN A 170 15.63 -8.56 6.86
N MET A 171 15.56 -7.87 8.01
CA MET A 171 14.55 -6.86 8.32
C MET A 171 14.92 -5.43 7.89
N LEU A 172 16.12 -5.25 7.33
CA LEU A 172 16.59 -3.95 6.81
C LEU A 172 17.14 -4.13 5.40
N THR A 173 16.59 -3.38 4.45
CA THR A 173 17.09 -3.39 3.07
C THR A 173 18.46 -2.71 2.99
N ASP A 174 19.46 -3.40 2.45
CA ASP A 174 20.80 -2.82 2.23
C ASP A 174 20.78 -1.82 1.05
N PRO A 175 21.36 -0.61 1.18
CA PRO A 175 21.33 0.41 0.14
C PRO A 175 22.08 0.04 -1.15
N GLU A 176 23.19 -0.71 -1.07
CA GLU A 176 23.93 -1.16 -2.25
C GLU A 176 23.18 -2.28 -2.98
N GLU A 177 22.58 -3.20 -2.21
CA GLU A 177 21.74 -4.25 -2.76
C GLU A 177 20.48 -3.65 -3.43
N ALA A 178 19.88 -2.61 -2.84
CA ALA A 178 18.76 -1.87 -3.45
C ALA A 178 19.16 -1.24 -4.79
N ALA A 179 20.35 -0.62 -4.86
CA ALA A 179 20.84 -0.02 -6.10
C ALA A 179 21.09 -1.07 -7.19
N ASP A 180 21.67 -2.20 -6.83
CA ASP A 180 21.89 -3.31 -7.77
C ASP A 180 20.56 -3.93 -8.23
N PHE A 181 19.62 -4.14 -7.31
CA PHE A 181 18.30 -4.69 -7.61
C PHE A 181 17.51 -3.81 -8.61
N VAL A 182 17.43 -2.52 -8.35
CA VAL A 182 16.75 -1.57 -9.25
C VAL A 182 17.39 -1.56 -10.62
N LYS A 183 18.73 -1.55 -10.68
CA LYS A 183 19.48 -1.60 -11.93
C LYS A 183 19.23 -2.88 -12.72
N GLN A 184 19.11 -4.02 -12.06
CA GLN A 184 18.90 -5.33 -12.71
C GLN A 184 17.46 -5.57 -13.13
N THR A 185 16.50 -5.03 -12.38
CA THR A 185 15.07 -5.30 -12.59
C THR A 185 14.35 -4.21 -13.36
N GLY A 186 14.71 -2.94 -13.14
CA GLY A 186 14.04 -1.78 -13.74
C GLY A 186 12.67 -1.48 -13.11
N VAL A 187 12.44 -1.81 -11.84
CA VAL A 187 11.19 -1.52 -11.14
C VAL A 187 10.92 -0.01 -11.03
N ASP A 188 9.67 0.37 -11.02
CA ASP A 188 9.21 1.76 -10.87
C ASP A 188 9.22 2.22 -9.41
N ALA A 189 8.96 1.29 -8.50
CA ALA A 189 8.94 1.52 -7.07
C ALA A 189 9.54 0.32 -6.32
N LEU A 190 10.14 0.56 -5.18
CA LEU A 190 10.76 -0.46 -4.35
C LEU A 190 10.19 -0.42 -2.93
N ALA A 191 9.50 -1.48 -2.54
CA ALA A 191 9.15 -1.74 -1.16
C ALA A 191 10.41 -2.14 -0.38
N ILE A 192 10.68 -1.42 0.71
CA ILE A 192 11.88 -1.57 1.51
C ILE A 192 11.54 -2.05 2.92
N ALA A 193 12.34 -2.99 3.43
CA ALA A 193 12.27 -3.42 4.82
C ALA A 193 12.97 -2.38 5.71
N ILE A 194 12.23 -1.79 6.63
CA ILE A 194 12.67 -0.69 7.49
C ILE A 194 12.27 -0.88 8.96
N GLY A 195 12.04 -2.15 9.35
CA GLY A 195 11.68 -2.51 10.71
C GLY A 195 10.17 -2.55 10.99
N THR A 196 9.35 -2.50 9.96
CA THR A 196 7.87 -2.59 10.06
C THR A 196 7.39 -3.99 9.71
N SER A 197 6.29 -4.42 10.33
CA SER A 197 5.63 -5.70 10.08
C SER A 197 4.18 -5.51 9.63
N HIS A 198 3.64 -6.49 8.91
CA HIS A 198 2.22 -6.55 8.57
C HIS A 198 1.32 -6.81 9.79
N GLY A 199 0.01 -6.59 9.61
CA GLY A 199 -1.01 -6.88 10.62
C GLY A 199 -1.17 -5.82 11.71
N ALA A 200 -2.01 -6.12 12.70
CA ALA A 200 -2.33 -5.22 13.81
C ALA A 200 -1.34 -5.31 14.98
N TYR A 201 -0.61 -6.40 15.10
CA TYR A 201 0.25 -6.70 16.25
C TYR A 201 1.71 -6.38 15.93
N LYS A 202 2.05 -5.08 15.86
CA LYS A 202 3.36 -4.60 15.39
C LYS A 202 4.34 -4.35 16.55
N PHE A 203 3.89 -3.58 17.54
CA PHE A 203 4.70 -3.19 18.68
C PHE A 203 3.97 -3.43 19.97
N THR A 204 4.69 -3.88 21.00
CA THR A 204 4.15 -4.24 22.32
C THR A 204 4.16 -3.07 23.31
N ARG A 205 4.86 -1.97 22.95
CA ARG A 205 4.99 -0.75 23.75
C ARG A 205 4.67 0.48 22.90
N PRO A 206 4.23 1.58 23.52
CA PRO A 206 4.07 2.85 22.79
C PRO A 206 5.38 3.24 22.09
N PRO A 207 5.33 3.58 20.79
CA PRO A 207 6.50 4.04 20.05
C PRO A 207 7.13 5.27 20.69
N THR A 208 8.45 5.33 20.72
CA THR A 208 9.23 6.43 21.31
C THR A 208 9.80 7.41 20.28
N GLY A 209 9.42 7.26 19.00
CA GLY A 209 9.86 8.14 17.90
C GLY A 209 11.08 7.60 17.15
N ASP A 210 11.36 6.30 17.26
CA ASP A 210 12.49 5.60 16.64
C ASP A 210 12.09 4.23 16.03
N VAL A 211 10.82 4.12 15.64
CA VAL A 211 10.26 2.87 15.10
C VAL A 211 10.76 2.60 13.69
N LEU A 212 10.80 3.65 12.86
CA LEU A 212 11.28 3.54 11.48
C LEU A 212 12.79 3.75 11.40
N ALA A 213 13.46 2.93 10.60
CA ALA A 213 14.87 3.09 10.27
C ALA A 213 15.08 4.27 9.29
N ILE A 214 14.83 5.51 9.74
CA ILE A 214 14.87 6.73 8.89
C ILE A 214 16.23 6.91 8.21
N GLU A 215 17.34 6.64 8.89
CA GLU A 215 18.67 6.73 8.28
C GLU A 215 18.86 5.71 7.16
N GLN A 216 18.21 4.54 7.25
CA GLN A 216 18.21 3.54 6.19
C GLN A 216 17.42 4.04 4.96
N ILE A 217 16.24 4.66 5.18
CA ILE A 217 15.46 5.29 4.11
C ILE A 217 16.31 6.33 3.36
N LYS A 218 16.99 7.21 4.10
CA LYS A 218 17.89 8.24 3.52
C LYS A 218 19.02 7.61 2.71
N ALA A 219 19.68 6.57 3.26
CA ALA A 219 20.78 5.89 2.59
C ALA A 219 20.34 5.21 1.31
N ILE A 220 19.19 4.53 1.30
CA ILE A 220 18.62 3.89 0.12
C ILE A 220 18.24 4.95 -0.91
N HIS A 221 17.49 5.99 -0.52
CA HIS A 221 17.09 7.04 -1.46
C HIS A 221 18.26 7.75 -2.12
N ALA A 222 19.36 7.98 -1.37
CA ALA A 222 20.57 8.55 -1.94
C ALA A 222 21.23 7.68 -3.02
N ARG A 223 20.99 6.36 -3.02
CA ARG A 223 21.52 5.42 -4.02
C ARG A 223 20.60 5.26 -5.24
N ILE A 224 19.28 5.38 -5.03
CA ILE A 224 18.26 5.21 -6.07
C ILE A 224 17.29 6.40 -6.11
N PRO A 225 17.77 7.64 -6.35
CA PRO A 225 16.93 8.84 -6.25
C PRO A 225 15.79 8.88 -7.26
N ASP A 226 15.89 8.12 -8.37
CA ASP A 226 14.90 8.07 -9.44
C ASP A 226 13.91 6.90 -9.30
N THR A 227 14.02 6.12 -8.22
CA THR A 227 13.09 5.03 -7.89
C THR A 227 12.30 5.38 -6.63
N HIS A 228 10.99 5.26 -6.69
CA HIS A 228 10.11 5.63 -5.58
C HIS A 228 10.16 4.58 -4.48
N LEU A 229 10.34 5.00 -3.23
CA LEU A 229 10.31 4.10 -2.08
C LEU A 229 8.88 3.85 -1.61
N VAL A 230 8.63 2.60 -1.22
CA VAL A 230 7.34 2.16 -0.69
C VAL A 230 7.52 1.63 0.72
N MET A 231 6.59 2.02 1.60
CA MET A 231 6.54 1.61 2.99
C MET A 231 5.37 0.65 3.20
N HIS A 232 5.68 -0.61 3.50
CA HIS A 232 4.73 -1.63 3.92
C HIS A 232 4.64 -1.70 5.46
N GLY A 233 3.61 -2.38 5.98
CA GLY A 233 3.44 -2.53 7.42
C GLY A 233 3.19 -1.22 8.17
N SER A 234 2.73 -0.17 7.51
CA SER A 234 2.73 1.22 8.01
C SER A 234 1.41 1.67 8.63
N SER A 235 0.44 0.79 8.83
CA SER A 235 -0.79 1.15 9.55
C SER A 235 -0.46 1.64 10.96
N SER A 236 -1.13 2.72 11.38
CA SER A 236 -0.85 3.39 12.65
C SER A 236 -1.53 2.75 13.86
N VAL A 237 -2.46 1.81 13.61
CA VAL A 237 -3.25 1.12 14.65
C VAL A 237 -3.93 2.15 15.58
N PRO A 238 -4.95 2.89 15.10
CA PRO A 238 -5.57 3.97 15.88
C PRO A 238 -6.11 3.48 17.20
N GLN A 239 -5.54 3.96 18.32
CA GLN A 239 -5.83 3.51 19.67
C GLN A 239 -7.29 3.75 20.07
N GLU A 240 -7.92 4.79 19.54
CA GLU A 240 -9.33 5.07 19.75
C GLU A 240 -10.24 3.94 19.24
N TRP A 241 -9.90 3.31 18.09
CA TRP A 241 -10.68 2.21 17.56
C TRP A 241 -10.43 0.91 18.29
N LEU A 242 -9.21 0.67 18.81
CA LEU A 242 -8.96 -0.44 19.72
C LEU A 242 -9.81 -0.32 20.99
N ALA A 243 -9.85 0.88 21.60
CA ALA A 243 -10.66 1.15 22.76
C ALA A 243 -12.16 0.91 22.49
N VAL A 244 -12.68 1.41 21.37
CA VAL A 244 -14.07 1.18 20.96
C VAL A 244 -14.36 -0.30 20.74
N ILE A 245 -13.49 -1.04 20.05
CA ILE A 245 -13.69 -2.48 19.83
C ILE A 245 -13.79 -3.22 21.17
N ASN A 246 -12.88 -2.93 22.10
CA ASN A 246 -12.83 -3.61 23.41
C ASN A 246 -14.00 -3.18 24.32
N GLU A 247 -14.40 -1.91 24.29
CA GLU A 247 -15.59 -1.42 25.02
C GLU A 247 -16.86 -2.17 24.60
N PHE A 248 -16.98 -2.47 23.30
CA PHE A 248 -18.18 -3.14 22.76
C PHE A 248 -17.96 -4.65 22.47
N GLY A 249 -17.28 -5.34 23.38
CA GLY A 249 -17.18 -6.80 23.42
C GLY A 249 -16.07 -7.40 22.54
N GLY A 250 -15.04 -6.62 22.20
CA GLY A 250 -13.80 -7.13 21.64
C GLY A 250 -12.80 -7.52 22.72
N GLU A 251 -11.76 -8.26 22.33
CA GLU A 251 -10.66 -8.70 23.18
C GLU A 251 -9.32 -8.56 22.44
N ILE A 252 -9.11 -7.38 21.79
CA ILE A 252 -7.86 -7.12 21.09
C ILE A 252 -6.81 -6.74 22.15
N PRO A 253 -5.65 -7.44 22.21
CA PRO A 253 -4.58 -7.10 23.13
C PRO A 253 -4.00 -5.71 22.84
N GLU A 254 -3.31 -5.16 23.84
CA GLU A 254 -2.58 -3.91 23.68
C GLU A 254 -1.53 -4.05 22.55
N THR A 255 -1.61 -3.17 21.57
CA THR A 255 -0.72 -3.16 20.41
C THR A 255 -0.65 -1.76 19.82
N TYR A 256 0.46 -1.43 19.18
CA TYR A 256 0.74 -0.12 18.60
C TYR A 256 1.19 -0.28 17.16
N GLY A 257 0.92 0.73 16.34
CA GLY A 257 1.38 0.83 14.95
C GLY A 257 2.48 1.86 14.77
N VAL A 258 2.74 2.21 13.52
CA VAL A 258 3.73 3.22 13.15
C VAL A 258 3.13 4.61 13.39
N PRO A 259 3.79 5.51 14.14
CA PRO A 259 3.32 6.89 14.30
C PRO A 259 3.22 7.61 12.96
N VAL A 260 2.12 8.36 12.78
CA VAL A 260 1.89 9.11 11.54
C VAL A 260 3.00 10.13 11.28
N GLU A 261 3.56 10.71 12.33
CA GLU A 261 4.67 11.66 12.28
C GLU A 261 5.95 11.02 11.73
N GLU A 262 6.24 9.77 12.08
CA GLU A 262 7.39 9.04 11.53
C GLU A 262 7.18 8.67 10.06
N ILE A 263 5.95 8.32 9.67
CA ILE A 263 5.61 8.12 8.25
C ILE A 263 5.85 9.41 7.47
N CYS A 264 5.38 10.55 7.99
CA CYS A 264 5.62 11.85 7.37
C CYS A 264 7.12 12.19 7.26
N GLU A 265 7.93 11.76 8.23
CA GLU A 265 9.38 11.91 8.13
C GLU A 265 9.96 11.04 7.01
N GLY A 266 9.51 9.79 6.87
CA GLY A 266 9.90 8.92 5.74
C GLY A 266 9.52 9.53 4.37
N ILE A 267 8.36 10.17 4.28
CA ILE A 267 7.92 10.87 3.04
C ILE A 267 8.90 11.98 2.65
N LYS A 268 9.42 12.75 3.58
CA LYS A 268 10.45 13.78 3.31
C LYS A 268 11.76 13.20 2.75
N HIS A 269 11.96 11.90 2.88
CA HIS A 269 13.19 11.21 2.50
C HIS A 269 12.98 10.17 1.38
N GLY A 270 11.99 10.36 0.51
CA GLY A 270 11.82 9.58 -0.73
C GLY A 270 10.74 8.50 -0.69
N VAL A 271 10.07 8.27 0.44
CA VAL A 271 8.88 7.41 0.47
C VAL A 271 7.74 8.12 -0.24
N ARG A 272 7.17 7.47 -1.26
CA ARG A 272 6.08 8.05 -2.06
C ARG A 272 4.77 7.24 -1.98
N LYS A 273 4.82 5.96 -1.60
CA LYS A 273 3.65 5.11 -1.37
C LYS A 273 3.70 4.56 0.06
N VAL A 274 2.57 4.61 0.76
CA VAL A 274 2.43 4.14 2.15
C VAL A 274 1.22 3.20 2.23
N ASN A 275 1.44 1.93 2.53
CA ASN A 275 0.38 0.94 2.62
C ASN A 275 -0.43 1.08 3.91
N ILE A 276 -1.77 1.14 3.77
CA ILE A 276 -2.71 1.25 4.90
C ILE A 276 -3.85 0.24 4.71
N ASP A 277 -3.95 -0.70 5.63
CA ASP A 277 -5.03 -1.69 5.69
C ASP A 277 -5.65 -1.77 7.09
N THR A 278 -4.87 -2.13 8.10
CA THR A 278 -5.32 -2.37 9.48
C THR A 278 -6.15 -1.21 10.04
N ASP A 279 -5.78 0.04 9.75
CA ASP A 279 -6.50 1.22 10.25
C ASP A 279 -7.96 1.21 9.80
N LEU A 280 -8.23 0.88 8.54
CA LEU A 280 -9.60 0.79 8.02
C LEU A 280 -10.36 -0.41 8.58
N ARG A 281 -9.68 -1.56 8.76
CA ARG A 281 -10.28 -2.75 9.37
C ARG A 281 -10.72 -2.49 10.81
N LEU A 282 -9.89 -1.82 11.60
CA LEU A 282 -10.21 -1.46 12.99
C LEU A 282 -11.39 -0.48 13.07
N ALA A 283 -11.36 0.59 12.26
CA ALA A 283 -12.45 1.56 12.21
C ALA A 283 -13.78 0.92 11.81
N SER A 284 -13.77 0.06 10.79
CA SER A 284 -14.95 -0.68 10.34
C SER A 284 -15.51 -1.57 11.46
N THR A 285 -14.65 -2.39 12.08
CA THR A 285 -15.06 -3.31 13.16
C THR A 285 -15.59 -2.56 14.37
N GLY A 286 -14.91 -1.51 14.82
CA GLY A 286 -15.31 -0.70 15.96
C GLY A 286 -16.64 0.01 15.72
N ALA A 287 -16.83 0.58 14.51
CA ALA A 287 -18.07 1.27 14.16
C ALA A 287 -19.28 0.33 14.14
N VAL A 288 -19.17 -0.88 13.59
CA VAL A 288 -20.23 -1.90 13.62
C VAL A 288 -20.57 -2.30 15.03
N ARG A 289 -19.57 -2.66 15.86
CA ARG A 289 -19.76 -3.07 17.26
C ARG A 289 -20.48 -2.00 18.04
N ARG A 290 -19.99 -0.76 18.00
CA ARG A 290 -20.60 0.39 18.67
C ARG A 290 -22.02 0.63 18.22
N PHE A 291 -22.27 0.64 16.92
CA PHE A 291 -23.60 0.89 16.37
C PHE A 291 -24.61 -0.16 16.83
N LEU A 292 -24.29 -1.44 16.73
CA LEU A 292 -25.19 -2.54 17.11
C LEU A 292 -25.44 -2.59 18.62
N ALA A 293 -24.45 -2.26 19.46
CA ALA A 293 -24.62 -2.15 20.90
C ALA A 293 -25.58 -1.00 21.30
N GLN A 294 -25.48 0.13 20.58
CA GLN A 294 -26.33 1.31 20.81
C GLN A 294 -27.74 1.15 20.20
N HIS A 295 -27.89 0.27 19.22
CA HIS A 295 -29.16 0.04 18.48
C HIS A 295 -29.48 -1.47 18.44
N PRO A 296 -29.77 -2.12 19.60
CA PRO A 296 -29.86 -3.58 19.68
C PRO A 296 -31.03 -4.19 18.88
N ALA A 297 -32.01 -3.39 18.48
CA ALA A 297 -33.14 -3.84 17.64
C ALA A 297 -32.88 -3.64 16.14
N GLU A 298 -31.73 -3.07 15.77
CA GLU A 298 -31.43 -2.82 14.34
C GLU A 298 -30.95 -4.08 13.64
N PHE A 299 -31.54 -4.36 12.49
CA PHE A 299 -31.24 -5.54 11.67
C PHE A 299 -30.91 -5.18 10.20
N ASP A 300 -31.12 -3.91 9.78
CA ASP A 300 -30.82 -3.50 8.42
C ASP A 300 -29.30 -3.24 8.25
N PRO A 301 -28.58 -4.09 7.47
CA PRO A 301 -27.15 -3.96 7.30
C PRO A 301 -26.75 -2.60 6.70
N ARG A 302 -27.58 -1.97 5.88
CA ARG A 302 -27.28 -0.65 5.29
C ARG A 302 -27.05 0.43 6.34
N LYS A 303 -27.64 0.30 7.53
CA LYS A 303 -27.50 1.30 8.59
C LYS A 303 -26.20 1.13 9.36
N PHE A 304 -25.85 -0.08 9.81
CA PHE A 304 -24.59 -0.28 10.52
C PHE A 304 -23.38 -0.27 9.58
N LEU A 305 -23.54 -0.67 8.31
CA LEU A 305 -22.48 -0.52 7.30
C LEU A 305 -22.27 0.95 6.90
N LYS A 306 -23.30 1.80 6.97
CA LYS A 306 -23.09 3.24 6.81
C LYS A 306 -22.19 3.80 7.92
N ALA A 307 -22.35 3.34 9.16
CA ALA A 307 -21.47 3.77 10.25
C ALA A 307 -20.00 3.39 10.01
N THR A 308 -19.75 2.23 9.36
CA THR A 308 -18.39 1.84 8.97
C THR A 308 -17.80 2.75 7.91
N LEU A 309 -18.62 3.11 6.91
CA LEU A 309 -18.20 4.01 5.84
C LEU A 309 -17.76 5.36 6.41
N ASP A 310 -18.58 5.96 7.26
CA ASP A 310 -18.30 7.26 7.87
C ASP A 310 -17.00 7.22 8.72
N ALA A 311 -16.78 6.13 9.46
CA ALA A 311 -15.57 5.95 10.29
C ALA A 311 -14.29 5.78 9.43
N MET A 312 -14.37 4.95 8.39
CA MET A 312 -13.23 4.75 7.49
C MET A 312 -12.92 6.00 6.68
N GLN A 313 -13.94 6.73 6.19
CA GLN A 313 -13.76 7.97 5.46
C GLN A 313 -13.00 9.01 6.29
N ALA A 314 -13.26 9.11 7.59
CA ALA A 314 -12.54 10.02 8.47
C ALA A 314 -11.03 9.70 8.52
N ILE A 315 -10.65 8.43 8.62
CA ILE A 315 -9.25 7.98 8.56
C ILE A 315 -8.63 8.31 7.19
N VAL A 316 -9.35 8.03 6.11
CA VAL A 316 -8.87 8.29 4.75
C VAL A 316 -8.56 9.77 4.56
N ILE A 317 -9.46 10.66 4.99
CA ILE A 317 -9.26 12.12 4.93
C ILE A 317 -8.02 12.53 5.74
N ASP A 318 -7.90 12.02 6.96
CA ASP A 318 -6.77 12.32 7.84
C ASP A 318 -5.43 11.91 7.19
N ARG A 319 -5.35 10.74 6.58
CA ARG A 319 -4.12 10.25 5.91
C ARG A 319 -3.79 11.07 4.66
N TYR A 320 -4.79 11.46 3.84
CA TYR A 320 -4.54 12.33 2.70
C TYR A 320 -3.99 13.70 3.13
N GLN A 321 -4.52 14.24 4.23
CA GLN A 321 -4.04 15.51 4.78
C GLN A 321 -2.64 15.38 5.37
N ALA A 322 -2.41 14.38 6.22
CA ALA A 322 -1.14 14.18 6.91
C ALA A 322 0.03 13.93 5.94
N PHE A 323 -0.21 13.21 4.84
CA PHE A 323 0.84 12.89 3.86
C PHE A 323 1.03 13.96 2.77
N GLY A 324 0.29 15.08 2.83
CA GLY A 324 0.36 16.16 1.85
C GLY A 324 -0.31 15.84 0.51
N CYS A 325 -1.07 14.75 0.44
CA CYS A 325 -1.75 14.30 -0.78
C CYS A 325 -3.02 15.13 -1.11
N ALA A 326 -3.59 15.81 -0.11
CA ALA A 326 -4.77 16.66 -0.28
C ALA A 326 -4.49 17.85 -1.22
N GLY A 327 -5.40 18.13 -2.17
CA GLY A 327 -5.27 19.17 -3.17
C GLY A 327 -4.45 18.80 -4.41
N GLN A 328 -4.05 17.53 -4.56
CA GLN A 328 -3.14 17.11 -5.63
C GLN A 328 -3.85 16.47 -6.84
N ALA A 329 -5.11 16.02 -6.72
CA ALA A 329 -5.81 15.35 -7.82
C ALA A 329 -6.03 16.28 -9.01
N SER A 330 -6.49 17.51 -8.78
CA SER A 330 -6.79 18.49 -9.83
C SER A 330 -5.53 18.97 -10.60
N SER A 331 -4.34 18.87 -10.01
CA SER A 331 -3.07 19.23 -10.64
C SER A 331 -2.49 18.09 -11.50
N LEU A 332 -2.85 16.83 -11.24
CA LEU A 332 -2.38 15.66 -11.96
C LEU A 332 -3.20 15.44 -13.24
N LYS A 333 -2.54 15.50 -14.41
CA LYS A 333 -3.18 15.25 -15.70
C LYS A 333 -3.05 13.77 -16.06
N PRO A 334 -4.14 12.98 -16.04
CA PRO A 334 -4.08 11.55 -16.32
C PRO A 334 -3.49 11.23 -17.70
N MET A 335 -2.54 10.31 -17.72
CA MET A 335 -1.94 9.73 -18.91
C MET A 335 -2.50 8.32 -19.13
N SER A 336 -2.79 7.95 -20.39
CA SER A 336 -3.23 6.59 -20.68
C SER A 336 -2.10 5.57 -20.52
N LEU A 337 -2.44 4.31 -20.35
CA LEU A 337 -1.45 3.23 -20.31
C LEU A 337 -0.69 3.09 -21.65
N ASP A 338 -1.34 3.38 -22.78
CA ASP A 338 -0.67 3.40 -24.09
C ASP A 338 0.42 4.48 -24.13
N ALA A 339 0.13 5.69 -23.64
CA ALA A 339 1.13 6.75 -23.53
C ALA A 339 2.25 6.40 -22.53
N MET A 340 1.90 5.67 -21.47
CA MET A 340 2.90 5.16 -20.53
C MET A 340 3.79 4.08 -21.14
N THR A 341 3.23 3.22 -22.01
CA THR A 341 4.00 2.24 -22.79
C THR A 341 5.07 2.95 -23.65
N GLU A 342 4.73 4.05 -24.33
CA GLU A 342 5.69 4.83 -25.11
C GLU A 342 6.82 5.39 -24.23
N ARG A 343 6.50 5.86 -23.02
CA ARG A 343 7.53 6.34 -22.08
C ARG A 343 8.49 5.22 -21.67
N TYR A 344 7.98 4.02 -21.38
CA TYR A 344 8.82 2.86 -21.07
C TYR A 344 9.71 2.45 -22.23
N LEU A 345 9.19 2.47 -23.46
CA LEU A 345 9.95 2.13 -24.67
C LEU A 345 11.05 3.14 -25.00
N THR A 346 10.82 4.41 -24.74
CA THR A 346 11.78 5.50 -25.02
C THR A 346 12.75 5.75 -23.88
N GLY A 347 12.49 5.21 -22.69
CA GLY A 347 13.28 5.47 -21.48
C GLY A 347 13.05 6.88 -20.89
N ASP A 348 11.98 7.59 -21.30
CA ASP A 348 11.62 8.91 -20.78
C ASP A 348 10.86 8.77 -19.45
N LEU A 349 11.58 8.26 -18.44
CA LEU A 349 11.02 7.93 -17.13
C LEU A 349 11.54 8.81 -15.99
N ASP A 350 12.54 9.67 -16.29
CA ASP A 350 13.16 10.47 -15.26
C ASP A 350 12.13 11.39 -14.60
N PRO A 351 11.81 11.21 -13.31
CA PRO A 351 11.00 12.18 -12.59
C PRO A 351 11.79 13.48 -12.49
N LYS A 352 11.12 14.62 -12.62
CA LYS A 352 11.72 15.93 -12.37
C LYS A 352 11.80 16.16 -10.86
N ILE A 353 12.46 15.27 -10.15
CA ILE A 353 12.70 15.40 -8.71
C ILE A 353 13.65 16.58 -8.52
N ARG A 354 13.24 17.54 -7.71
CA ARG A 354 14.04 18.71 -7.35
C ARG A 354 14.77 18.49 -6.02
#